data_a71a71e11214a5646512c9fc4223575b
#
_entry.id   a71a71e11214a5646512c9fc4223575b
#
_cell.length_a   1.000
_cell.length_b   1.000
_cell.length_c   1.000
_cell.angle_alpha   90.00
_cell.angle_beta   90.00
_cell.angle_gamma   90.00
#
_symmetry.space_group_name_H-M   'P 1'
#
loop_
_entity.id
_entity.type
_entity.pdbx_description
1 polymer ?
#
loop_
_entity_poly.entity_id
_entity_poly.type
_entity_poly.pdbx_seq_one_letter_code
_entity_poly.pdbx_strand_id
1 'polypeptide(L)'
;MKTKTFLLGLSALLLGSISILSCSDDDKEIVSGGKTTPKLGAVVVTETSITYKAATVIAELIDWGGAEPNSSGICWSTTPNPSVEQQTKVKIDMSEPGNYEYNIKGLLPETKYYVRSFARNARGLVYSEQLEFETKPESPDMMDYVEVGNPELIGEPGKVNANLASTIISNGGGTLKRAGFVISEHTQPTVEDKMYELSPAKIGNFELTISSLLSGTTYYVRTFGENVKGIVYSSEELSFTTQEADMSLKGNCGNLLIGGTVEVPIGTPGNLNDKAEKIIEREYNVVQIPCYPIAWNSWSTLEDMNLDAQRQYVDWCQERGIKTIGHFLLAGPQTYYPDWFLNKTWSTEELETALENRIKAVIEKMGGDKVDMWTVVNESLNKGVYETCKWSALGTENSLSGGKAVPIYITKAFEYAKKYAPNAELILSERNFLMSMQTDKNAVEFRKLALHLKEKGLCTTVGGKSDQIQAAAGFNNPETMAGWAQLTNHIKWFKDNGFKIIINEVSISKAKKQTDPAFTAAELDCQKRAYVKFMQTAIDAGADGMLFWGLGDGYNSYRQWDECNLYDHNRDRKPAFDGVLEVLMQKFPVTE
;
A
#
# COMPACT_ATOMS: atom_id res chain seq x y z
N MET A 1 -8.63 9.66 -38.65
CA MET A 1 -8.06 9.90 -39.99
C MET A 1 -6.69 9.26 -40.08
N LYS A 2 -6.56 8.49 -41.08
CA LYS A 2 -5.49 7.79 -41.80
C LYS A 2 -5.22 6.35 -41.38
N THR A 3 -6.02 5.49 -41.98
CA THR A 3 -5.80 4.14 -42.53
C THR A 3 -4.47 4.03 -43.28
N LYS A 4 -3.80 2.88 -43.14
CA LYS A 4 -2.99 2.31 -44.23
C LYS A 4 -3.08 0.78 -44.17
N THR A 5 -3.85 0.30 -45.09
CA THR A 5 -3.91 -1.06 -45.67
C THR A 5 -2.67 -1.27 -46.53
N PHE A 6 -2.10 -2.48 -46.52
CA PHE A 6 -1.36 -2.98 -47.69
C PHE A 6 -1.59 -4.48 -47.92
N LEU A 7 -1.93 -4.72 -49.12
CA LEU A 7 -2.43 -5.84 -49.88
C LEU A 7 -1.33 -6.84 -50.27
N LEU A 8 -1.75 -8.10 -50.35
CA LEU A 8 -1.50 -9.16 -51.34
C LEU A 8 -0.15 -9.27 -52.09
N GLY A 9 0.33 -10.51 -52.12
CA GLY A 9 1.22 -11.03 -53.13
C GLY A 9 1.04 -12.54 -53.30
N LEU A 10 0.11 -12.88 -54.17
CA LEU A 10 -0.14 -14.21 -54.73
C LEU A 10 0.90 -14.48 -55.83
N SER A 11 1.53 -15.67 -55.87
CA SER A 11 2.20 -16.17 -57.06
C SER A 11 2.09 -17.68 -57.13
N ALA A 12 1.20 -18.11 -58.01
CA ALA A 12 1.13 -19.45 -58.57
C ALA A 12 2.09 -19.54 -59.76
N LEU A 13 2.77 -20.64 -59.91
CA LEU A 13 3.27 -21.05 -61.22
C LEU A 13 3.20 -22.57 -61.41
N LEU A 14 2.59 -22.91 -62.51
CA LEU A 14 2.23 -24.21 -63.05
C LEU A 14 3.40 -24.82 -63.82
N LEU A 15 3.31 -26.17 -64.00
CA LEU A 15 3.62 -26.98 -65.13
C LEU A 15 5.07 -27.40 -65.49
N GLY A 16 5.17 -28.70 -65.72
CA GLY A 16 6.20 -29.29 -66.54
C GLY A 16 6.23 -30.80 -66.48
N SER A 17 5.23 -31.43 -67.19
CA SER A 17 5.26 -32.85 -67.57
C SER A 17 6.26 -33.07 -68.72
N ILE A 18 7.14 -34.04 -68.56
CA ILE A 18 7.78 -34.67 -69.76
C ILE A 18 7.77 -36.17 -69.55
N SER A 19 6.98 -36.82 -70.44
CA SER A 19 6.99 -38.25 -70.68
C SER A 19 8.07 -38.56 -71.67
N ILE A 20 8.87 -39.55 -71.42
CA ILE A 20 9.61 -40.26 -72.47
C ILE A 20 9.36 -41.76 -72.29
N LEU A 21 8.68 -42.35 -73.28
CA LEU A 21 8.61 -43.79 -73.50
C LEU A 21 9.94 -44.27 -74.09
N SER A 22 10.40 -45.41 -73.63
CA SER A 22 11.13 -46.35 -74.47
C SER A 22 10.91 -47.77 -73.98
N CYS A 23 10.41 -48.61 -74.86
CA CYS A 23 10.23 -50.06 -74.71
C CYS A 23 11.57 -50.80 -74.73
N SER A 24 11.65 -51.91 -74.02
CA SER A 24 11.84 -53.27 -74.58
C SER A 24 11.93 -54.32 -73.47
N ASP A 25 11.08 -55.29 -73.56
CA ASP A 25 11.12 -56.72 -73.26
C ASP A 25 12.16 -57.26 -72.27
N ASP A 26 11.73 -57.89 -71.21
CA ASP A 26 11.67 -59.35 -71.07
C ASP A 26 11.15 -59.77 -69.67
N ASP A 27 10.35 -60.78 -69.74
CA ASP A 27 9.71 -61.48 -68.62
C ASP A 27 10.67 -61.86 -67.46
N LYS A 28 10.28 -61.46 -66.23
CA LYS A 28 10.22 -62.35 -65.10
C LYS A 28 9.39 -61.63 -64.02
N GLU A 29 8.24 -62.17 -63.72
CA GLU A 29 7.47 -61.93 -62.50
C GLU A 29 8.34 -62.25 -61.28
N ILE A 30 8.98 -61.23 -60.76
CA ILE A 30 9.44 -61.23 -59.37
C ILE A 30 8.41 -60.38 -58.64
N VAL A 31 7.45 -61.02 -58.01
CA VAL A 31 6.63 -60.42 -56.97
C VAL A 31 7.58 -60.07 -55.80
N SER A 32 8.35 -59.04 -56.00
CA SER A 32 9.00 -58.41 -54.88
C SER A 32 7.94 -57.52 -54.15
N GLY A 33 7.24 -58.11 -53.18
CA GLY A 33 6.42 -57.35 -52.26
C GLY A 33 7.26 -56.32 -51.60
N GLY A 34 7.35 -55.12 -52.25
CA GLY A 34 8.15 -53.99 -51.71
C GLY A 34 7.57 -53.57 -50.38
N LYS A 35 8.41 -53.58 -49.33
CA LYS A 35 8.02 -53.10 -48.00
C LYS A 35 7.48 -51.68 -48.09
N THR A 36 6.27 -51.46 -47.58
CA THR A 36 5.56 -50.15 -47.58
C THR A 36 5.39 -49.63 -46.14
N THR A 37 4.87 -48.41 -46.00
CA THR A 37 4.40 -47.92 -44.73
C THR A 37 3.19 -48.69 -44.22
N PRO A 38 2.92 -48.70 -42.91
CA PRO A 38 1.72 -49.35 -42.39
C PRO A 38 0.44 -48.78 -43.00
N LYS A 39 -0.63 -49.57 -43.03
CA LYS A 39 -1.99 -49.17 -43.40
C LYS A 39 -2.88 -49.24 -42.17
N LEU A 40 -3.53 -48.12 -41.88
CA LEU A 40 -4.50 -47.99 -40.78
C LEU A 40 -5.91 -47.82 -41.35
N GLY A 41 -6.88 -48.39 -40.67
CA GLY A 41 -8.29 -48.14 -40.90
C GLY A 41 -8.75 -46.87 -40.18
N ALA A 42 -10.03 -46.58 -40.28
CA ALA A 42 -10.64 -45.47 -39.56
C ALA A 42 -10.65 -45.73 -38.05
N VAL A 43 -10.40 -44.69 -37.29
CA VAL A 43 -10.63 -44.73 -35.83
C VAL A 43 -12.12 -44.63 -35.55
N VAL A 44 -12.59 -45.42 -34.59
CA VAL A 44 -13.99 -45.39 -34.15
C VAL A 44 -14.01 -45.04 -32.64
N VAL A 45 -14.92 -44.17 -32.25
CA VAL A 45 -15.23 -43.89 -30.82
C VAL A 45 -16.62 -44.48 -30.56
N THR A 46 -16.73 -45.34 -29.55
CA THR A 46 -18.01 -45.91 -29.17
C THR A 46 -18.83 -44.86 -28.43
N GLU A 47 -19.90 -44.36 -29.02
CA GLU A 47 -20.73 -43.27 -28.42
C GLU A 47 -21.20 -43.57 -27.00
N THR A 48 -21.57 -44.83 -26.71
CA THR A 48 -22.02 -45.24 -25.39
C THR A 48 -20.89 -45.22 -24.35
N SER A 49 -19.63 -45.21 -24.78
CA SER A 49 -18.47 -45.14 -23.90
C SER A 49 -18.04 -43.72 -23.59
N ILE A 50 -18.58 -42.74 -24.31
CA ILE A 50 -18.26 -41.33 -24.06
C ILE A 50 -18.90 -40.90 -22.73
N THR A 51 -18.05 -40.54 -21.78
CA THR A 51 -18.44 -39.98 -20.48
C THR A 51 -17.91 -38.53 -20.40
N TYR A 52 -18.07 -37.90 -19.27
CA TYR A 52 -17.52 -36.56 -19.02
C TYR A 52 -15.97 -36.54 -18.88
N LYS A 53 -15.33 -37.70 -18.68
CA LYS A 53 -13.87 -37.79 -18.46
C LYS A 53 -13.18 -38.95 -19.18
N ALA A 54 -13.91 -39.71 -19.98
CA ALA A 54 -13.35 -40.86 -20.70
C ALA A 54 -14.10 -41.17 -21.99
N ALA A 55 -13.45 -41.85 -22.93
CA ALA A 55 -14.03 -42.38 -24.14
C ALA A 55 -13.25 -43.62 -24.61
N THR A 56 -13.96 -44.63 -25.07
CA THR A 56 -13.33 -45.81 -25.66
C THR A 56 -13.12 -45.64 -27.16
N VAL A 57 -11.88 -45.78 -27.57
CA VAL A 57 -11.42 -45.65 -28.98
C VAL A 57 -11.01 -46.99 -29.49
N ILE A 58 -11.44 -47.33 -30.71
CA ILE A 58 -11.03 -48.52 -31.45
C ILE A 58 -10.18 -48.07 -32.64
N ALA A 59 -8.93 -48.54 -32.66
CA ALA A 59 -7.99 -48.33 -33.76
C ALA A 59 -7.87 -49.58 -34.58
N GLU A 60 -7.95 -49.49 -35.92
CA GLU A 60 -7.78 -50.62 -36.84
C GLU A 60 -6.40 -50.57 -37.48
N LEU A 61 -5.66 -51.68 -37.34
CA LEU A 61 -4.48 -51.93 -38.15
C LEU A 61 -4.86 -52.90 -39.29
N ILE A 62 -4.71 -52.44 -40.52
CA ILE A 62 -5.01 -53.24 -41.73
C ILE A 62 -3.79 -54.07 -42.13
N ASP A 63 -2.61 -53.45 -42.16
CA ASP A 63 -1.39 -54.11 -42.63
C ASP A 63 -0.13 -53.34 -42.12
N TRP A 64 0.91 -54.07 -41.75
CA TRP A 64 2.21 -53.51 -41.41
C TRP A 64 3.10 -53.16 -42.60
N GLY A 65 2.67 -53.45 -43.83
CA GLY A 65 3.42 -53.18 -45.07
C GLY A 65 4.64 -54.04 -45.26
N GLY A 66 4.65 -55.25 -44.65
CA GLY A 66 5.76 -56.21 -44.75
C GLY A 66 7.07 -55.78 -44.13
N ALA A 67 7.11 -54.68 -43.39
CA ALA A 67 8.28 -54.20 -42.62
C ALA A 67 8.04 -54.39 -41.11
N GLU A 68 9.13 -54.59 -40.36
CA GLU A 68 9.06 -54.76 -38.93
C GLU A 68 8.34 -53.59 -38.21
N PRO A 69 7.38 -53.90 -37.32
CA PRO A 69 6.71 -52.92 -36.48
C PRO A 69 7.70 -52.18 -35.57
N ASN A 70 7.54 -50.85 -35.47
CA ASN A 70 8.36 -50.05 -34.54
C ASN A 70 7.55 -49.49 -33.39
N SER A 71 6.41 -48.87 -33.71
CA SER A 71 5.50 -48.34 -32.68
C SER A 71 4.11 -48.11 -33.29
N SER A 72 3.10 -48.32 -32.45
CA SER A 72 1.70 -48.08 -32.79
C SER A 72 0.95 -47.55 -31.56
N GLY A 73 -0.23 -46.97 -31.79
CA GLY A 73 -1.07 -46.44 -30.71
C GLY A 73 -2.08 -45.41 -31.18
N ILE A 74 -2.55 -44.63 -30.24
CA ILE A 74 -3.46 -43.51 -30.49
C ILE A 74 -2.89 -42.22 -29.91
N CYS A 75 -3.25 -41.10 -30.51
CA CYS A 75 -3.00 -39.76 -29.99
C CYS A 75 -4.27 -38.93 -30.09
N TRP A 76 -4.47 -38.01 -29.16
CA TRP A 76 -5.64 -37.15 -29.09
C TRP A 76 -5.26 -35.75 -28.65
N SER A 77 -6.11 -34.76 -28.96
CA SER A 77 -5.89 -33.36 -28.63
C SER A 77 -7.22 -32.60 -28.68
N THR A 78 -7.29 -31.44 -28.08
CA THR A 78 -8.37 -30.47 -28.26
C THR A 78 -8.19 -29.62 -29.51
N THR A 79 -7.07 -29.76 -30.21
CA THR A 79 -6.81 -29.12 -31.51
C THR A 79 -6.79 -30.16 -32.63
N PRO A 80 -7.23 -29.83 -33.85
CA PRO A 80 -7.21 -30.74 -34.97
C PRO A 80 -5.82 -31.30 -35.31
N ASN A 81 -5.78 -32.47 -35.91
CA ASN A 81 -4.57 -33.19 -36.35
C ASN A 81 -3.61 -33.57 -35.20
N PRO A 82 -4.08 -34.29 -34.16
CA PRO A 82 -3.20 -34.78 -33.13
C PRO A 82 -2.05 -35.62 -33.68
N SER A 83 -0.88 -35.51 -33.08
CA SER A 83 0.32 -36.20 -33.53
C SER A 83 1.09 -36.84 -32.38
N VAL A 84 2.05 -37.71 -32.69
CA VAL A 84 2.91 -38.35 -31.69
C VAL A 84 3.88 -37.40 -31.02
N GLU A 85 4.01 -36.17 -31.49
CA GLU A 85 4.82 -35.12 -30.84
C GLU A 85 4.12 -34.52 -29.62
N GLN A 86 2.80 -34.68 -29.52
CA GLN A 86 2.03 -34.20 -28.38
C GLN A 86 2.15 -35.13 -27.17
N GLN A 87 1.91 -34.59 -25.99
CA GLN A 87 1.98 -35.38 -24.73
C GLN A 87 0.82 -36.38 -24.57
N THR A 88 -0.34 -36.08 -25.18
CA THR A 88 -1.56 -36.88 -25.10
C THR A 88 -1.53 -38.02 -26.16
N LYS A 89 -0.77 -39.04 -25.85
CA LYS A 89 -0.65 -40.27 -26.66
C LYS A 89 -0.47 -41.48 -25.78
N VAL A 90 -0.86 -42.63 -26.31
CA VAL A 90 -0.57 -43.92 -25.70
C VAL A 90 -0.05 -44.88 -26.76
N LYS A 91 0.94 -45.68 -26.41
CA LYS A 91 1.41 -46.80 -27.23
C LYS A 91 0.50 -47.98 -26.98
N ILE A 92 0.01 -48.57 -28.09
CA ILE A 92 -0.76 -49.81 -28.09
C ILE A 92 0.02 -50.81 -28.95
N ASP A 93 0.28 -51.98 -28.44
CA ASP A 93 0.94 -53.05 -29.22
C ASP A 93 -0.05 -53.61 -30.23
N MET A 94 0.01 -53.16 -31.45
CA MET A 94 -0.77 -53.62 -32.57
C MET A 94 0.08 -54.59 -33.42
N SER A 95 0.45 -55.74 -32.85
CA SER A 95 1.39 -56.69 -33.46
C SER A 95 0.86 -57.34 -34.74
N GLU A 96 -0.45 -57.53 -34.87
CA GLU A 96 -1.13 -58.19 -35.97
C GLU A 96 -2.26 -57.31 -36.52
N PRO A 97 -2.67 -57.47 -37.80
CA PRO A 97 -3.86 -56.78 -38.30
C PRO A 97 -5.10 -57.14 -37.48
N GLY A 98 -5.89 -56.06 -37.15
CA GLY A 98 -7.07 -56.20 -36.31
C GLY A 98 -7.48 -54.90 -35.64
N ASN A 99 -8.49 -54.99 -34.77
CA ASN A 99 -9.04 -53.90 -34.01
C ASN A 99 -8.45 -53.88 -32.58
N TYR A 100 -8.02 -52.72 -32.13
CA TYR A 100 -7.40 -52.49 -30.83
C TYR A 100 -8.16 -51.42 -30.07
N GLU A 101 -8.70 -51.82 -28.93
CA GLU A 101 -9.51 -50.96 -28.08
C GLU A 101 -8.67 -50.30 -27.01
N TYR A 102 -8.89 -49.02 -26.74
CA TYR A 102 -8.28 -48.28 -25.65
C TYR A 102 -9.26 -47.27 -25.03
N ASN A 103 -9.34 -47.29 -23.68
CA ASN A 103 -10.14 -46.31 -22.96
C ASN A 103 -9.26 -45.10 -22.56
N ILE A 104 -9.46 -43.98 -23.25
CA ILE A 104 -8.85 -42.70 -22.90
C ILE A 104 -9.50 -42.19 -21.62
N LYS A 105 -8.70 -41.82 -20.63
CA LYS A 105 -9.13 -41.28 -19.35
C LYS A 105 -8.56 -39.88 -19.13
N GLY A 106 -9.14 -39.12 -18.14
CA GLY A 106 -8.66 -37.80 -17.77
C GLY A 106 -9.00 -36.72 -18.79
N LEU A 107 -10.05 -36.95 -19.59
CA LEU A 107 -10.61 -35.94 -20.47
C LEU A 107 -11.35 -34.86 -19.65
N LEU A 108 -11.44 -33.65 -20.22
CA LEU A 108 -12.24 -32.55 -19.65
C LEU A 108 -13.70 -32.70 -20.07
N PRO A 109 -14.67 -32.33 -19.21
CA PRO A 109 -16.09 -32.32 -19.56
C PRO A 109 -16.40 -31.31 -20.70
N GLU A 110 -17.50 -31.54 -21.40
CA GLU A 110 -18.03 -30.64 -22.46
C GLU A 110 -16.93 -30.14 -23.41
N THR A 111 -15.99 -31.03 -23.73
CA THR A 111 -14.80 -30.66 -24.49
C THR A 111 -14.72 -31.50 -25.76
N LYS A 112 -14.54 -30.81 -26.89
CA LYS A 112 -14.31 -31.45 -28.21
C LYS A 112 -12.87 -31.96 -28.25
N TYR A 113 -12.73 -33.24 -28.64
CA TYR A 113 -11.45 -33.90 -28.88
C TYR A 113 -11.34 -34.41 -30.28
N TYR A 114 -10.14 -34.43 -30.80
CA TYR A 114 -9.72 -35.05 -32.05
C TYR A 114 -8.84 -36.22 -31.68
N VAL A 115 -9.04 -37.39 -32.34
CA VAL A 115 -8.28 -38.61 -32.10
C VAL A 115 -7.84 -39.25 -33.42
N ARG A 116 -6.65 -39.81 -33.44
CA ARG A 116 -6.06 -40.55 -34.55
C ARG A 116 -5.33 -41.76 -34.03
N SER A 117 -5.35 -42.87 -34.75
CA SER A 117 -4.36 -43.93 -34.58
C SER A 117 -3.07 -43.58 -35.31
N PHE A 118 -1.98 -44.15 -34.91
CA PHE A 118 -0.69 -44.07 -35.58
C PHE A 118 0.02 -45.40 -35.59
N ALA A 119 0.77 -45.66 -36.67
CA ALA A 119 1.68 -46.78 -36.73
C ALA A 119 2.96 -46.37 -37.46
N ARG A 120 4.09 -46.90 -37.00
CA ARG A 120 5.41 -46.64 -37.58
C ARG A 120 6.15 -47.95 -37.81
N ASN A 121 6.70 -48.12 -38.98
CA ASN A 121 7.68 -49.15 -39.29
C ASN A 121 8.97 -48.52 -39.86
N ALA A 122 9.91 -49.34 -40.37
CA ALA A 122 11.15 -48.84 -40.95
C ALA A 122 10.97 -47.96 -42.21
N ARG A 123 9.78 -47.94 -42.81
CA ARG A 123 9.43 -47.13 -44.01
C ARG A 123 8.81 -45.80 -43.68
N GLY A 124 8.27 -45.60 -42.48
CA GLY A 124 7.72 -44.32 -42.04
C GLY A 124 6.64 -44.43 -40.97
N LEU A 125 6.15 -43.28 -40.60
CA LEU A 125 5.03 -43.04 -39.66
C LEU A 125 3.80 -42.65 -40.50
N VAL A 126 2.66 -43.28 -40.19
CA VAL A 126 1.36 -42.96 -40.74
C VAL A 126 0.36 -42.71 -39.64
N TYR A 127 -0.67 -41.95 -39.96
CA TYR A 127 -1.81 -41.68 -39.11
C TYR A 127 -3.10 -42.07 -39.84
N SER A 128 -4.12 -42.49 -39.10
CA SER A 128 -5.48 -42.60 -39.66
C SER A 128 -6.06 -41.20 -39.97
N GLU A 129 -7.19 -41.19 -40.68
CA GLU A 129 -8.06 -40.01 -40.64
C GLU A 129 -8.41 -39.69 -39.19
N GLN A 130 -8.59 -38.39 -38.91
CA GLN A 130 -9.00 -37.98 -37.59
C GLN A 130 -10.50 -38.18 -37.40
N LEU A 131 -10.87 -38.55 -36.17
CA LEU A 131 -12.25 -38.54 -35.71
C LEU A 131 -12.39 -37.48 -34.64
N GLU A 132 -13.50 -36.76 -34.60
CA GLU A 132 -13.87 -35.85 -33.53
C GLU A 132 -14.97 -36.46 -32.66
N PHE A 133 -14.92 -36.19 -31.38
CA PHE A 133 -15.97 -36.50 -30.41
C PHE A 133 -16.00 -35.43 -29.33
N GLU A 134 -17.12 -35.30 -28.62
CA GLU A 134 -17.28 -34.38 -27.50
C GLU A 134 -17.64 -35.17 -26.26
N THR A 135 -16.95 -34.86 -25.17
CA THR A 135 -17.24 -35.45 -23.84
C THR A 135 -18.57 -34.90 -23.33
N LYS A 136 -19.28 -35.73 -22.56
CA LYS A 136 -20.54 -35.35 -21.92
C LYS A 136 -20.32 -34.33 -20.82
N PRO A 137 -21.33 -33.51 -20.45
CA PRO A 137 -21.29 -32.73 -19.26
C PRO A 137 -21.20 -33.61 -18.01
N GLU A 138 -20.64 -33.08 -16.93
CA GLU A 138 -20.74 -33.73 -15.63
C GLU A 138 -22.22 -33.79 -15.19
N SER A 139 -22.69 -34.99 -14.85
CA SER A 139 -24.05 -35.18 -14.34
C SER A 139 -24.06 -35.27 -12.82
N PRO A 140 -24.90 -34.47 -12.10
CA PRO A 140 -25.04 -34.55 -10.66
C PRO A 140 -25.41 -35.97 -10.15
N ASP A 141 -26.16 -36.74 -10.95
CA ASP A 141 -26.64 -38.07 -10.57
C ASP A 141 -25.55 -39.14 -10.52
N MET A 142 -24.39 -38.85 -11.15
CA MET A 142 -23.27 -39.80 -11.26
C MET A 142 -22.15 -39.51 -10.24
N MET A 143 -22.34 -38.54 -9.37
CA MET A 143 -21.32 -38.08 -8.43
C MET A 143 -21.83 -38.03 -6.99
N ASP A 144 -20.89 -38.10 -6.07
CA ASP A 144 -21.14 -37.80 -4.66
C ASP A 144 -20.91 -36.29 -4.40
N TYR A 145 -21.36 -35.81 -3.28
CA TYR A 145 -21.02 -34.49 -2.79
C TYR A 145 -19.52 -34.41 -2.46
N VAL A 146 -18.97 -33.20 -2.52
CA VAL A 146 -17.63 -32.94 -1.99
C VAL A 146 -17.59 -33.30 -0.50
N GLU A 147 -16.50 -33.85 -0.03
CA GLU A 147 -16.24 -34.05 1.40
C GLU A 147 -15.22 -33.04 1.88
N VAL A 148 -15.56 -32.31 2.95
CA VAL A 148 -14.72 -31.26 3.54
C VAL A 148 -14.46 -31.54 5.02
N GLY A 149 -13.27 -31.20 5.49
CA GLY A 149 -12.93 -31.20 6.91
C GLY A 149 -13.46 -29.95 7.63
N ASN A 150 -13.43 -30.00 8.95
CA ASN A 150 -13.77 -28.84 9.76
C ASN A 150 -12.67 -27.77 9.69
N PRO A 151 -13.01 -26.48 9.82
CA PRO A 151 -12.01 -25.42 9.90
C PRO A 151 -11.29 -25.45 11.25
N GLU A 152 -10.01 -25.15 11.23
CA GLU A 152 -9.16 -25.03 12.41
C GLU A 152 -8.44 -23.69 12.42
N LEU A 153 -8.31 -23.07 13.59
CA LEU A 153 -7.54 -21.85 13.78
C LEU A 153 -6.06 -22.19 13.95
N ILE A 154 -5.18 -21.52 13.21
CA ILE A 154 -3.73 -21.64 13.35
C ILE A 154 -3.22 -20.46 14.18
N GLY A 155 -2.79 -20.73 15.41
CA GLY A 155 -2.33 -19.69 16.34
C GLY A 155 -3.48 -18.84 16.89
N GLU A 156 -3.14 -17.68 17.43
CA GLU A 156 -4.12 -16.71 17.93
C GLU A 156 -4.63 -15.81 16.79
N PRO A 157 -5.91 -15.41 16.80
CA PRO A 157 -6.40 -14.43 15.85
C PRO A 157 -5.67 -13.09 16.04
N GLY A 158 -5.32 -12.44 14.93
CA GLY A 158 -4.83 -11.07 14.97
C GLY A 158 -5.96 -10.06 15.19
N LYS A 159 -5.61 -8.77 15.12
CA LYS A 159 -6.58 -7.67 15.26
C LYS A 159 -7.53 -7.55 14.07
N VAL A 160 -7.06 -7.88 12.87
CA VAL A 160 -7.79 -7.72 11.60
C VAL A 160 -7.65 -8.92 10.67
N ASN A 161 -7.07 -10.02 11.16
CA ASN A 161 -6.83 -11.24 10.40
C ASN A 161 -6.91 -12.49 11.27
N ALA A 162 -6.95 -13.64 10.62
CA ALA A 162 -6.78 -14.96 11.25
C ALA A 162 -6.22 -15.94 10.23
N ASN A 163 -5.41 -16.89 10.66
CA ASN A 163 -4.93 -17.98 9.82
C ASN A 163 -5.77 -19.22 10.09
N LEU A 164 -6.31 -19.80 9.04
CA LEU A 164 -7.19 -20.96 9.12
C LEU A 164 -6.66 -22.09 8.27
N ALA A 165 -6.82 -23.31 8.77
CA ALA A 165 -6.54 -24.55 8.06
C ALA A 165 -7.81 -25.38 7.89
N SER A 166 -7.86 -26.19 6.83
CA SER A 166 -8.83 -27.25 6.65
C SER A 166 -8.35 -28.25 5.58
N THR A 167 -9.21 -29.21 5.23
CA THR A 167 -8.94 -30.24 4.23
C THR A 167 -10.11 -30.41 3.29
N ILE A 168 -9.84 -30.50 1.99
CA ILE A 168 -10.79 -31.06 1.04
C ILE A 168 -10.49 -32.55 0.95
N ILE A 169 -11.38 -33.38 1.53
CA ILE A 169 -11.17 -34.83 1.69
C ILE A 169 -11.40 -35.54 0.36
N SER A 170 -12.49 -35.18 -0.34
CA SER A 170 -12.88 -35.77 -1.61
C SER A 170 -13.59 -34.74 -2.49
N ASN A 171 -13.40 -34.85 -3.81
CA ASN A 171 -14.16 -34.06 -4.78
C ASN A 171 -15.49 -34.73 -5.24
N GLY A 172 -15.89 -35.83 -4.60
CA GLY A 172 -17.09 -36.59 -4.97
C GLY A 172 -17.01 -37.28 -6.33
N GLY A 173 -15.81 -37.44 -6.88
CA GLY A 173 -15.59 -38.04 -8.21
C GLY A 173 -15.72 -37.11 -9.39
N GLY A 174 -16.16 -35.85 -9.18
CA GLY A 174 -16.31 -34.81 -10.19
C GLY A 174 -15.22 -33.75 -10.16
N THR A 175 -15.39 -32.69 -10.96
CA THR A 175 -14.53 -31.51 -10.93
C THR A 175 -14.85 -30.68 -9.69
N LEU A 176 -13.84 -30.39 -8.87
CA LEU A 176 -13.96 -29.45 -7.77
C LEU A 176 -13.99 -28.03 -8.34
N LYS A 177 -15.14 -27.37 -8.29
CA LYS A 177 -15.36 -26.04 -8.88
C LYS A 177 -14.77 -24.94 -8.00
N ARG A 178 -15.16 -24.95 -6.72
CA ARG A 178 -14.72 -23.99 -5.71
C ARG A 178 -14.52 -24.71 -4.37
N ALA A 179 -13.62 -24.20 -3.56
CA ALA A 179 -13.42 -24.63 -2.18
C ALA A 179 -12.74 -23.53 -1.37
N GLY A 180 -12.90 -23.52 -0.05
CA GLY A 180 -12.31 -22.54 0.82
C GLY A 180 -13.09 -22.36 2.12
N PHE A 181 -13.12 -21.12 2.61
CA PHE A 181 -13.87 -20.75 3.81
C PHE A 181 -14.98 -19.76 3.50
N VAL A 182 -16.09 -19.90 4.20
CA VAL A 182 -17.15 -18.87 4.33
C VAL A 182 -17.12 -18.34 5.76
N ILE A 183 -17.29 -17.02 5.91
CA ILE A 183 -17.16 -16.33 7.19
C ILE A 183 -18.22 -15.24 7.34
N SER A 184 -18.80 -15.14 8.53
CA SER A 184 -19.72 -14.06 8.89
C SER A 184 -19.66 -13.74 10.39
N GLU A 185 -20.35 -12.67 10.80
CA GLU A 185 -20.57 -12.31 12.20
C GLU A 185 -21.77 -13.06 12.82
N HIS A 186 -22.53 -13.79 12.02
CA HIS A 186 -23.61 -14.67 12.46
C HIS A 186 -23.23 -16.14 12.27
N THR A 187 -23.88 -17.03 13.00
CA THR A 187 -23.70 -18.46 12.91
C THR A 187 -24.13 -19.05 11.56
N GLN A 188 -23.56 -20.18 11.20
CA GLN A 188 -23.83 -20.93 9.97
C GLN A 188 -23.61 -20.12 8.67
N PRO A 189 -22.42 -19.53 8.47
CA PRO A 189 -22.12 -18.82 7.24
C PRO A 189 -22.26 -19.73 6.01
N THR A 190 -22.65 -19.10 4.90
CA THR A 190 -22.86 -19.74 3.60
C THR A 190 -22.08 -19.02 2.52
N VAL A 191 -22.15 -19.49 1.28
CA VAL A 191 -21.51 -18.83 0.13
C VAL A 191 -22.15 -17.48 -0.24
N GLU A 192 -23.25 -17.11 0.39
CA GLU A 192 -23.85 -15.77 0.27
C GLU A 192 -23.13 -14.75 1.18
N ASP A 193 -22.35 -15.24 2.14
CA ASP A 193 -21.52 -14.43 3.02
C ASP A 193 -20.14 -14.18 2.41
N LYS A 194 -19.22 -13.66 3.18
CA LYS A 194 -17.85 -13.41 2.72
C LYS A 194 -17.10 -14.72 2.51
N MET A 195 -16.53 -14.89 1.32
CA MET A 195 -15.76 -16.08 0.93
C MET A 195 -14.27 -15.79 0.80
N TYR A 196 -13.48 -16.81 1.16
CA TYR A 196 -12.05 -16.88 0.90
C TYR A 196 -11.76 -18.19 0.17
N GLU A 197 -11.50 -18.08 -1.14
CA GLU A 197 -11.39 -19.24 -2.02
C GLU A 197 -9.96 -19.73 -2.14
N LEU A 198 -9.80 -21.05 -2.14
CA LEU A 198 -8.57 -21.73 -2.49
C LEU A 198 -8.35 -21.68 -4.00
N SER A 199 -7.25 -21.08 -4.44
CA SER A 199 -6.94 -20.95 -5.87
C SER A 199 -5.57 -21.56 -6.20
N PRO A 200 -5.49 -22.60 -7.06
CA PRO A 200 -6.62 -23.37 -7.60
C PRO A 200 -7.28 -24.26 -6.55
N ALA A 201 -8.58 -24.53 -6.71
CA ALA A 201 -9.27 -25.51 -5.87
C ALA A 201 -8.66 -26.92 -6.06
N LYS A 202 -8.30 -27.59 -4.99
CA LYS A 202 -7.64 -28.90 -5.01
C LYS A 202 -7.97 -29.73 -3.78
N ILE A 203 -7.87 -31.05 -3.90
CA ILE A 203 -7.97 -32.00 -2.78
C ILE A 203 -6.72 -31.89 -1.91
N GLY A 204 -6.87 -32.09 -0.61
CA GLY A 204 -5.81 -32.10 0.39
C GLY A 204 -5.93 -30.95 1.39
N ASN A 205 -4.95 -30.88 2.27
CA ASN A 205 -4.87 -29.82 3.28
C ASN A 205 -4.58 -28.48 2.62
N PHE A 206 -5.15 -27.44 3.18
CA PHE A 206 -4.90 -26.07 2.78
C PHE A 206 -4.97 -25.12 3.96
N GLU A 207 -4.29 -23.99 3.82
CA GLU A 207 -4.27 -22.88 4.78
C GLU A 207 -4.57 -21.59 4.03
N LEU A 208 -5.36 -20.70 4.63
CA LEU A 208 -5.64 -19.38 4.12
C LEU A 208 -5.58 -18.35 5.24
N THR A 209 -4.97 -17.20 4.93
CA THR A 209 -5.06 -16.03 5.79
C THR A 209 -6.33 -15.26 5.46
N ILE A 210 -7.20 -15.16 6.43
CA ILE A 210 -8.42 -14.36 6.38
C ILE A 210 -8.07 -12.95 6.82
N SER A 211 -8.30 -11.95 5.98
CA SER A 211 -7.91 -10.57 6.23
C SER A 211 -9.10 -9.61 6.14
N SER A 212 -8.87 -8.35 6.51
CA SER A 212 -9.89 -7.30 6.52
C SER A 212 -11.09 -7.67 7.40
N LEU A 213 -10.80 -8.20 8.59
CA LEU A 213 -11.76 -8.42 9.65
C LEU A 213 -11.88 -7.15 10.53
N LEU A 214 -12.99 -7.01 11.22
CA LEU A 214 -13.16 -6.00 12.26
C LEU A 214 -12.47 -6.48 13.55
N SER A 215 -11.85 -5.57 14.27
CA SER A 215 -11.22 -5.88 15.56
C SER A 215 -12.26 -6.09 16.67
N GLY A 216 -11.92 -6.90 17.67
CA GLY A 216 -12.80 -7.19 18.79
C GLY A 216 -14.11 -7.86 18.38
N THR A 217 -14.16 -8.47 17.19
CA THR A 217 -15.39 -8.99 16.59
C THR A 217 -15.33 -10.52 16.54
N THR A 218 -16.45 -11.16 16.93
CA THR A 218 -16.59 -12.62 16.84
C THR A 218 -17.04 -13.00 15.45
N TYR A 219 -16.31 -13.93 14.84
CA TYR A 219 -16.59 -14.49 13.54
C TYR A 219 -16.89 -15.99 13.64
N TYR A 220 -17.74 -16.45 12.73
CA TYR A 220 -18.09 -17.85 12.54
C TYR A 220 -17.61 -18.28 11.16
N VAL A 221 -17.00 -19.48 11.07
CA VAL A 221 -16.35 -19.97 9.85
C VAL A 221 -16.78 -21.39 9.57
N ARG A 222 -17.02 -21.69 8.31
CA ARG A 222 -17.19 -23.06 7.82
C ARG A 222 -16.31 -23.29 6.60
N THR A 223 -15.78 -24.50 6.48
CA THR A 223 -15.17 -24.94 5.22
C THR A 223 -16.28 -25.23 4.22
N PHE A 224 -16.10 -24.87 2.97
CA PHE A 224 -17.01 -25.24 1.89
C PHE A 224 -16.28 -25.89 0.71
N GLY A 225 -17.02 -26.71 -0.03
CA GLY A 225 -16.58 -27.28 -1.30
C GLY A 225 -17.77 -27.41 -2.26
N GLU A 226 -17.52 -27.19 -3.56
CA GLU A 226 -18.54 -27.24 -4.60
C GLU A 226 -18.09 -28.09 -5.77
N ASN A 227 -18.96 -28.97 -6.21
CA ASN A 227 -18.88 -29.66 -7.51
C ASN A 227 -20.20 -29.53 -8.28
N VAL A 228 -20.39 -30.29 -9.35
CA VAL A 228 -21.62 -30.24 -10.15
C VAL A 228 -22.85 -30.70 -9.37
N LYS A 229 -22.68 -31.52 -8.33
CA LYS A 229 -23.79 -31.99 -7.47
C LYS A 229 -24.31 -30.92 -6.54
N GLY A 230 -23.45 -29.98 -6.14
CA GLY A 230 -23.83 -28.86 -5.27
C GLY A 230 -22.72 -28.46 -4.30
N ILE A 231 -23.11 -27.60 -3.38
CA ILE A 231 -22.25 -27.05 -2.33
C ILE A 231 -22.45 -27.83 -1.05
N VAL A 232 -21.36 -28.11 -0.36
CA VAL A 232 -21.37 -28.65 1.02
C VAL A 232 -20.57 -27.75 1.93
N TYR A 233 -20.88 -27.83 3.21
CA TYR A 233 -20.20 -27.13 4.28
C TYR A 233 -19.70 -28.16 5.32
N SER A 234 -18.69 -27.75 6.10
CA SER A 234 -18.20 -28.55 7.23
C SER A 234 -19.33 -28.83 8.23
N SER A 235 -19.25 -30.00 8.89
CA SER A 235 -20.22 -30.42 9.91
C SER A 235 -20.17 -29.55 11.16
N GLU A 236 -18.97 -29.05 11.49
CA GLU A 236 -18.74 -28.14 12.62
C GLU A 236 -18.39 -26.75 12.11
N GLU A 237 -18.77 -25.79 12.91
CA GLU A 237 -18.48 -24.38 12.74
C GLU A 237 -17.37 -23.99 13.72
N LEU A 238 -16.36 -23.30 13.24
CA LEU A 238 -15.35 -22.65 14.08
C LEU A 238 -15.83 -21.24 14.43
N SER A 239 -15.69 -20.86 15.69
CA SER A 239 -15.82 -19.45 16.09
C SER A 239 -14.53 -18.93 16.70
N PHE A 240 -14.18 -17.69 16.37
CA PHE A 240 -13.07 -16.98 17.00
C PHE A 240 -13.40 -15.50 17.12
N THR A 241 -12.75 -14.82 18.08
CA THR A 241 -12.88 -13.37 18.24
C THR A 241 -11.52 -12.73 17.92
N THR A 242 -11.51 -11.77 17.00
CA THR A 242 -10.32 -10.98 16.72
C THR A 242 -9.90 -10.18 17.95
N GLN A 243 -8.60 -9.94 18.11
CA GLN A 243 -8.10 -9.10 19.19
C GLN A 243 -8.66 -7.67 19.06
N GLU A 244 -8.90 -7.01 20.19
CA GLU A 244 -9.25 -5.60 20.18
C GLU A 244 -8.08 -4.79 19.61
N ALA A 245 -8.34 -4.01 18.57
CA ALA A 245 -7.36 -3.07 18.06
C ALA A 245 -7.25 -1.90 19.04
N ASP A 246 -6.03 -1.48 19.29
CA ASP A 246 -5.83 -0.16 19.83
C ASP A 246 -6.30 0.87 18.78
N MET A 247 -7.49 1.44 19.01
CA MET A 247 -8.08 2.45 18.13
C MET A 247 -7.51 3.85 18.38
N SER A 248 -6.28 3.93 18.87
CA SER A 248 -5.53 5.17 19.05
C SER A 248 -4.57 5.42 17.87
N LEU A 249 -4.27 6.69 17.62
CA LEU A 249 -3.30 7.07 16.59
C LEU A 249 -1.90 6.54 16.92
N LYS A 250 -1.46 6.72 18.18
CA LYS A 250 -0.12 6.26 18.60
C LYS A 250 0.04 4.74 18.61
N GLY A 251 -1.01 4.01 18.88
CA GLY A 251 -0.99 2.53 18.86
C GLY A 251 -0.84 1.96 17.44
N ASN A 252 -1.11 2.76 16.42
CA ASN A 252 -1.10 2.34 15.03
C ASN A 252 -0.12 3.10 14.13
N CYS A 253 0.80 3.89 14.70
CA CYS A 253 1.69 4.75 13.91
C CYS A 253 3.09 4.16 13.64
N GLY A 254 3.39 2.95 14.10
CA GLY A 254 4.74 2.38 13.99
C GLY A 254 5.79 3.28 14.63
N ASN A 255 6.81 3.64 13.88
CA ASN A 255 7.87 4.56 14.33
C ASN A 255 7.60 6.04 14.02
N LEU A 256 6.44 6.35 13.42
CA LEU A 256 6.08 7.71 13.10
C LEU A 256 5.81 8.53 14.37
N LEU A 257 6.32 9.74 14.43
CA LEU A 257 5.90 10.69 15.46
C LEU A 257 4.50 11.21 15.07
N ILE A 258 3.53 10.93 15.92
CA ILE A 258 2.16 11.42 15.75
C ILE A 258 1.74 12.20 16.98
N GLY A 259 1.29 13.43 16.81
CA GLY A 259 1.03 14.29 17.94
C GLY A 259 0.24 15.55 17.66
N GLY A 260 0.21 16.42 18.62
CA GLY A 260 -0.49 17.71 18.51
C GLY A 260 0.18 18.81 19.33
N THR A 261 -0.27 20.03 19.08
CA THR A 261 0.20 21.20 19.83
C THR A 261 -0.71 21.45 21.02
N VAL A 262 -0.14 21.63 22.21
CA VAL A 262 -0.88 22.03 23.40
C VAL A 262 -1.47 23.42 23.22
N GLU A 263 -2.67 23.64 23.71
CA GLU A 263 -3.41 24.90 23.52
C GLU A 263 -2.80 26.09 24.29
N VAL A 264 -3.01 27.27 23.76
CA VAL A 264 -2.52 28.52 24.36
C VAL A 264 -3.72 29.40 24.72
N PRO A 265 -3.81 29.95 25.93
CA PRO A 265 -2.87 29.82 27.03
C PRO A 265 -2.81 28.39 27.56
N ILE A 266 -1.58 27.95 27.87
CA ILE A 266 -1.35 26.61 28.43
C ILE A 266 -1.88 26.60 29.83
N GLY A 267 -2.85 25.73 30.11
CA GLY A 267 -3.28 25.44 31.50
C GLY A 267 -2.24 24.60 32.22
N THR A 268 -2.37 24.50 33.54
CA THR A 268 -1.61 23.54 34.33
C THR A 268 -2.14 22.14 34.10
N PRO A 269 -1.29 21.11 33.95
CA PRO A 269 -1.73 19.71 33.86
C PRO A 269 -2.65 19.35 35.03
N GLY A 270 -3.75 18.67 34.77
CA GLY A 270 -4.81 18.42 35.76
C GLY A 270 -5.87 19.51 35.83
N ASN A 271 -5.63 20.68 35.25
CA ASN A 271 -6.57 21.81 35.16
C ASN A 271 -6.97 22.10 33.69
N LEU A 272 -6.35 21.44 32.74
CA LEU A 272 -6.90 21.38 31.39
C LEU A 272 -8.22 20.62 31.43
N ASN A 273 -9.09 20.95 30.48
CA ASN A 273 -10.25 20.14 30.21
C ASN A 273 -9.81 18.66 30.17
N ASP A 274 -10.32 17.84 31.08
CA ASP A 274 -10.07 16.38 31.17
C ASP A 274 -10.02 15.66 29.82
N LYS A 275 -10.82 16.12 28.84
CA LYS A 275 -10.84 15.57 27.48
C LYS A 275 -9.53 15.84 26.73
N ALA A 276 -8.91 17.00 26.87
CA ALA A 276 -7.67 17.36 26.15
C ALA A 276 -6.49 16.49 26.61
N GLU A 277 -6.33 16.29 27.91
CA GLU A 277 -5.29 15.43 28.47
C GLU A 277 -5.49 13.95 28.06
N LYS A 278 -6.73 13.47 28.11
CA LYS A 278 -7.08 12.12 27.63
C LYS A 278 -6.78 11.92 26.15
N ILE A 279 -6.98 12.96 25.31
CA ILE A 279 -6.60 12.91 23.90
C ILE A 279 -5.08 12.74 23.79
N ILE A 280 -4.30 13.57 24.48
CA ILE A 280 -2.83 13.49 24.43
C ILE A 280 -2.38 12.11 24.87
N GLU A 281 -2.82 11.67 26.05
CA GLU A 281 -2.39 10.42 26.65
C GLU A 281 -2.75 9.21 25.80
N ARG A 282 -3.91 9.21 25.14
CA ARG A 282 -4.38 8.08 24.33
C ARG A 282 -3.86 8.11 22.91
N GLU A 283 -3.77 9.30 22.27
CA GLU A 283 -3.58 9.39 20.83
C GLU A 283 -2.15 9.73 20.40
N TYR A 284 -1.34 10.34 21.26
CA TYR A 284 -0.09 10.95 20.85
C TYR A 284 1.15 10.33 21.50
N ASN A 285 2.22 10.15 20.69
CA ASN A 285 3.54 9.76 21.18
C ASN A 285 4.51 10.96 21.23
N VAL A 286 4.09 12.13 20.78
CA VAL A 286 4.83 13.38 20.83
C VAL A 286 3.87 14.56 21.01
N VAL A 287 4.29 15.57 21.76
CA VAL A 287 3.52 16.81 21.99
C VAL A 287 4.40 18.02 21.73
N GLN A 288 3.88 18.96 20.97
CA GLN A 288 4.50 20.27 20.75
C GLN A 288 4.00 21.27 21.80
N ILE A 289 4.92 21.81 22.58
CA ILE A 289 4.64 22.73 23.67
C ILE A 289 5.09 24.14 23.27
N PRO A 290 4.14 25.09 23.05
CA PRO A 290 4.50 26.47 22.72
C PRO A 290 5.29 27.13 23.87
N CYS A 291 6.45 27.65 23.53
CA CYS A 291 7.30 28.42 24.46
C CYS A 291 7.52 29.87 23.99
N TYR A 292 6.69 30.32 23.10
CA TYR A 292 6.55 31.74 22.75
C TYR A 292 5.42 32.31 23.60
N PRO A 293 5.61 33.43 24.28
CA PRO A 293 4.57 33.99 25.11
C PRO A 293 3.57 34.81 24.28
N ILE A 294 2.32 34.70 24.65
CA ILE A 294 1.22 35.45 24.04
C ILE A 294 1.21 36.92 24.47
N ALA A 295 1.86 37.25 25.60
CA ALA A 295 1.89 38.60 26.19
C ALA A 295 3.30 39.18 26.19
N TRP A 296 3.94 39.27 25.04
CA TRP A 296 5.31 39.81 24.89
C TRP A 296 5.49 41.21 25.47
N ASN A 297 4.44 42.02 25.47
CA ASN A 297 4.48 43.39 25.98
C ASN A 297 4.62 43.49 27.52
N SER A 298 4.46 42.39 28.28
CA SER A 298 4.59 42.36 29.72
C SER A 298 6.01 42.03 30.21
N TRP A 299 6.95 41.75 29.30
CA TRP A 299 8.32 41.39 29.68
C TRP A 299 9.22 42.59 29.81
N SER A 300 9.98 42.64 30.88
CA SER A 300 11.00 43.66 31.07
C SER A 300 12.35 43.29 30.45
N THR A 301 12.62 42.00 30.28
CA THR A 301 13.81 41.47 29.60
C THR A 301 13.43 40.24 28.74
N LEU A 302 14.33 39.79 27.86
CA LEU A 302 14.10 38.58 27.06
C LEU A 302 14.14 37.29 27.89
N GLU A 303 14.68 37.34 29.08
CA GLU A 303 14.79 36.23 30.03
C GLU A 303 13.63 36.19 31.02
N ASP A 304 12.93 37.34 31.20
CA ASP A 304 11.83 37.50 32.19
C ASP A 304 10.52 36.91 31.63
N MET A 305 10.49 35.58 31.51
CA MET A 305 9.31 34.85 31.08
C MET A 305 8.92 33.80 32.11
N ASN A 306 7.62 33.66 32.33
CA ASN A 306 7.10 32.55 33.11
C ASN A 306 6.77 31.39 32.17
N LEU A 307 7.46 30.27 32.33
CA LEU A 307 7.27 29.01 31.60
C LEU A 307 6.91 27.85 32.54
N ASP A 308 6.38 28.14 33.72
CA ASP A 308 6.05 27.12 34.74
C ASP A 308 5.01 26.11 34.20
N ALA A 309 3.99 26.58 33.50
CA ALA A 309 2.99 25.70 32.91
C ALA A 309 3.60 24.81 31.82
N GLN A 310 4.47 25.36 30.97
CA GLN A 310 5.18 24.60 29.93
C GLN A 310 6.09 23.54 30.56
N ARG A 311 6.80 23.90 31.63
CA ARG A 311 7.65 22.99 32.39
C ARG A 311 6.85 21.83 32.97
N GLN A 312 5.71 22.12 33.59
CA GLN A 312 4.81 21.10 34.14
C GLN A 312 4.31 20.16 33.03
N TYR A 313 4.04 20.67 31.82
CA TYR A 313 3.70 19.82 30.71
C TYR A 313 4.86 18.93 30.24
N VAL A 314 6.09 19.44 30.24
CA VAL A 314 7.27 18.62 29.94
C VAL A 314 7.37 17.47 30.94
N ASP A 315 7.28 17.77 32.24
CA ASP A 315 7.35 16.77 33.29
C ASP A 315 6.19 15.75 33.20
N TRP A 316 4.96 16.22 32.95
CA TRP A 316 3.77 15.38 32.76
C TRP A 316 3.89 14.44 31.55
N CYS A 317 4.44 14.90 30.42
CA CYS A 317 4.71 14.09 29.24
C CYS A 317 5.80 13.05 29.51
N GLN A 318 6.88 13.43 30.16
CA GLN A 318 7.99 12.53 30.52
C GLN A 318 7.52 11.35 31.38
N GLU A 319 6.68 11.62 32.41
CA GLU A 319 6.09 10.57 33.25
C GLU A 319 5.26 9.54 32.44
N ARG A 320 4.77 9.91 31.26
CA ARG A 320 3.94 9.08 30.38
C ARG A 320 4.66 8.53 29.15
N GLY A 321 5.98 8.76 29.06
CA GLY A 321 6.78 8.35 27.92
C GLY A 321 6.40 9.06 26.62
N ILE A 322 5.78 10.24 26.69
CA ILE A 322 5.41 11.07 25.54
C ILE A 322 6.54 12.04 25.28
N LYS A 323 7.06 12.04 24.03
CA LYS A 323 8.12 12.96 23.63
C LYS A 323 7.62 14.40 23.58
N THR A 324 8.53 15.35 23.76
CA THR A 324 8.21 16.77 23.75
C THR A 324 9.03 17.55 22.75
N ILE A 325 8.37 18.53 22.11
CA ILE A 325 9.00 19.53 21.24
C ILE A 325 8.77 20.91 21.84
N GLY A 326 9.84 21.58 22.25
CA GLY A 326 9.76 23.01 22.61
C GLY A 326 9.59 23.85 21.33
N HIS A 327 8.49 24.56 21.19
CA HIS A 327 8.16 25.30 19.98
C HIS A 327 7.87 26.76 20.30
N PHE A 328 8.70 27.67 19.96
CA PHE A 328 10.01 27.74 19.34
C PHE A 328 10.95 28.65 20.14
N LEU A 329 12.26 28.53 19.93
CA LEU A 329 13.25 29.40 20.59
C LEU A 329 13.26 30.79 19.97
N LEU A 330 13.26 30.88 18.64
CA LEU A 330 13.22 32.14 17.87
C LEU A 330 12.17 32.07 16.76
N ALA A 331 11.53 33.22 16.54
CA ALA A 331 10.68 33.45 15.38
C ALA A 331 11.31 34.47 14.43
N GLY A 332 11.02 34.31 13.14
CA GLY A 332 11.33 35.34 12.15
C GLY A 332 10.52 36.64 12.34
N PRO A 333 9.17 36.59 12.37
CA PRO A 333 8.36 37.80 12.38
C PRO A 333 8.56 38.73 13.57
N GLN A 334 8.76 40.04 13.31
CA GLN A 334 8.96 41.04 14.37
C GLN A 334 7.76 41.15 15.35
N THR A 335 6.58 40.75 14.92
CA THR A 335 5.36 40.74 15.73
C THR A 335 5.44 39.85 16.96
N TYR A 336 6.45 38.99 17.04
CA TYR A 336 6.71 38.12 18.19
C TYR A 336 7.67 38.75 19.23
N TYR A 337 8.07 40.03 19.08
CA TYR A 337 9.01 40.68 19.97
C TYR A 337 8.42 41.94 20.60
N PRO A 338 8.71 42.23 21.89
CA PRO A 338 8.18 43.42 22.55
C PRO A 338 8.77 44.71 21.96
N ASP A 339 8.00 45.80 22.05
CA ASP A 339 8.39 47.11 21.53
C ASP A 339 9.71 47.61 22.08
N TRP A 340 9.97 47.39 23.39
CA TRP A 340 11.23 47.80 23.99
C TRP A 340 12.45 47.16 23.35
N PHE A 341 12.34 45.85 22.96
CA PHE A 341 13.40 45.15 22.25
C PHE A 341 13.59 45.67 20.83
N LEU A 342 12.49 45.89 20.11
CA LEU A 342 12.52 46.38 18.75
C LEU A 342 13.04 47.81 18.66
N ASN A 343 12.71 48.68 19.60
CA ASN A 343 13.06 50.10 19.59
C ASN A 343 14.44 50.40 20.21
N LYS A 344 15.02 49.49 20.99
CA LYS A 344 16.38 49.67 21.56
C LYS A 344 17.44 49.67 20.44
N THR A 345 18.40 50.58 20.56
CA THR A 345 19.64 50.50 19.74
C THR A 345 20.58 49.49 20.45
N TRP A 346 20.93 48.44 19.74
CA TRP A 346 21.80 47.40 20.23
C TRP A 346 23.18 47.51 19.57
N SER A 347 24.27 47.31 20.31
CA SER A 347 25.56 46.95 19.73
C SER A 347 25.50 45.50 19.28
N THR A 348 26.39 45.08 18.40
CA THR A 348 26.50 43.70 17.95
C THR A 348 26.73 42.74 19.14
N GLU A 349 27.61 43.10 20.06
CA GLU A 349 27.94 42.29 21.24
C GLU A 349 26.75 42.16 22.21
N GLU A 350 26.04 43.29 22.49
CA GLU A 350 24.83 43.25 23.31
C GLU A 350 23.73 42.39 22.67
N LEU A 351 23.56 42.48 21.35
CA LEU A 351 22.54 41.72 20.65
C LEU A 351 22.86 40.21 20.62
N GLU A 352 24.12 39.85 20.41
CA GLU A 352 24.57 38.45 20.48
C GLU A 352 24.39 37.87 21.88
N THR A 353 24.78 38.62 22.91
CA THR A 353 24.55 38.24 24.32
C THR A 353 23.07 38.07 24.63
N ALA A 354 22.23 38.98 24.14
CA ALA A 354 20.78 38.87 24.32
C ALA A 354 20.19 37.62 23.64
N LEU A 355 20.71 37.26 22.47
CA LEU A 355 20.32 36.05 21.73
C LEU A 355 20.68 34.78 22.56
N GLU A 356 21.91 34.70 23.04
CA GLU A 356 22.38 33.58 23.84
C GLU A 356 21.56 33.43 25.12
N ASN A 357 21.41 34.53 25.87
CA ASN A 357 20.65 34.54 27.11
C ASN A 357 19.18 34.12 26.90
N ARG A 358 18.55 34.61 25.84
CA ARG A 358 17.19 34.22 25.49
C ARG A 358 17.05 32.72 25.28
N ILE A 359 17.93 32.12 24.49
CA ILE A 359 17.90 30.68 24.17
C ILE A 359 18.16 29.87 25.43
N LYS A 360 19.20 30.23 26.19
CA LYS A 360 19.54 29.63 27.48
C LYS A 360 18.36 29.64 28.45
N ALA A 361 17.74 30.81 28.67
CA ALA A 361 16.66 30.97 29.62
C ALA A 361 15.43 30.12 29.26
N VAL A 362 15.05 30.07 27.98
CA VAL A 362 13.93 29.23 27.54
C VAL A 362 14.21 27.75 27.77
N ILE A 363 15.38 27.26 27.35
CA ILE A 363 15.76 25.87 27.51
C ILE A 363 15.80 25.48 28.98
N GLU A 364 16.47 26.27 29.85
CA GLU A 364 16.59 25.99 31.28
C GLU A 364 15.23 26.02 32.00
N LYS A 365 14.40 27.03 31.71
CA LYS A 365 13.07 27.15 32.32
C LYS A 365 12.09 26.06 31.90
N MET A 366 12.21 25.56 30.70
CA MET A 366 11.39 24.42 30.23
C MET A 366 11.91 23.04 30.65
N GLY A 367 13.09 22.97 31.28
CA GLY A 367 13.59 21.70 31.83
C GLY A 367 14.90 21.19 31.26
N GLY A 368 15.57 21.96 30.43
CA GLY A 368 16.87 21.57 29.85
C GLY A 368 16.78 20.30 29.05
N ASP A 369 17.56 19.28 29.45
CA ASP A 369 17.63 17.97 28.75
C ASP A 369 16.36 17.11 28.82
N LYS A 370 15.31 17.56 29.50
CA LYS A 370 14.03 16.87 29.54
C LYS A 370 13.19 17.09 28.29
N VAL A 371 13.50 18.12 27.47
CA VAL A 371 12.82 18.37 26.20
C VAL A 371 13.56 17.62 25.11
N ASP A 372 12.86 16.70 24.45
CA ASP A 372 13.47 15.80 23.46
C ASP A 372 13.89 16.52 22.18
N MET A 373 13.14 17.54 21.77
CA MET A 373 13.35 18.25 20.50
C MET A 373 13.08 19.74 20.66
N TRP A 374 13.77 20.57 19.88
CA TRP A 374 13.58 22.02 19.86
C TRP A 374 13.38 22.53 18.45
N THR A 375 12.27 23.22 18.20
CA THR A 375 12.17 24.12 17.06
C THR A 375 13.02 25.36 17.35
N VAL A 376 14.24 25.39 16.79
CA VAL A 376 15.21 26.45 17.11
C VAL A 376 14.80 27.75 16.43
N VAL A 377 14.54 27.71 15.12
CA VAL A 377 14.09 28.88 14.34
C VAL A 377 12.86 28.50 13.55
N ASN A 378 11.81 29.31 13.67
CA ASN A 378 10.54 29.16 12.98
C ASN A 378 10.23 30.34 12.05
N GLU A 379 9.75 30.05 10.83
CA GLU A 379 9.30 31.02 9.83
C GLU A 379 10.33 32.14 9.48
N SER A 380 11.61 31.79 9.36
CA SER A 380 12.68 32.75 9.09
C SER A 380 12.63 33.37 7.69
N LEU A 381 12.13 32.66 6.69
CA LEU A 381 12.03 33.13 5.30
C LEU A 381 10.71 33.83 4.97
N ASN A 382 9.76 33.82 5.93
CA ASN A 382 8.42 34.36 5.72
C ASN A 382 8.46 35.88 5.61
N LYS A 383 7.82 36.45 4.58
CA LYS A 383 7.64 37.89 4.35
C LYS A 383 8.93 38.75 4.40
N GLY A 384 10.06 38.21 4.00
CA GLY A 384 11.34 38.94 3.97
C GLY A 384 12.01 39.14 5.35
N VAL A 385 11.53 38.44 6.37
CA VAL A 385 12.04 38.53 7.76
C VAL A 385 13.49 38.05 7.86
N TYR A 386 13.91 37.17 6.97
CA TYR A 386 15.27 36.62 6.89
C TYR A 386 16.36 37.71 6.95
N GLU A 387 16.12 38.84 6.30
CA GLU A 387 17.06 39.96 6.15
C GLU A 387 16.68 41.18 7.01
N THR A 388 15.49 41.25 7.56
CA THR A 388 14.92 42.45 8.16
C THR A 388 14.50 42.34 9.63
N CYS A 389 14.60 41.17 10.25
CA CYS A 389 14.30 41.05 11.68
C CYS A 389 15.38 41.75 12.52
N LYS A 390 15.08 42.10 13.76
CA LYS A 390 16.02 42.79 14.66
C LYS A 390 17.35 42.05 14.82
N TRP A 391 17.30 40.71 14.85
CA TRP A 391 18.48 39.85 14.96
C TRP A 391 19.40 39.89 13.74
N SER A 392 18.89 40.29 12.55
CA SER A 392 19.70 40.39 11.33
C SER A 392 20.80 41.46 11.42
N ALA A 393 20.72 42.37 12.40
CA ALA A 393 21.79 43.31 12.70
C ALA A 393 23.10 42.64 13.18
N LEU A 394 23.08 41.34 13.55
CA LEU A 394 24.30 40.57 13.77
C LEU A 394 25.11 40.32 12.50
N GLY A 395 24.57 40.63 11.34
CA GLY A 395 25.22 40.44 10.05
C GLY A 395 24.93 39.11 9.40
N THR A 396 25.71 38.78 8.38
CA THR A 396 25.57 37.57 7.58
C THR A 396 26.91 36.85 7.41
N GLU A 397 26.85 35.55 7.21
CA GLU A 397 27.99 34.70 6.81
C GLU A 397 27.75 34.09 5.42
N ASN A 398 28.81 33.63 4.79
CA ASN A 398 28.70 32.95 3.50
C ASN A 398 27.99 31.59 3.66
N SER A 399 27.02 31.32 2.80
CA SER A 399 26.37 30.02 2.76
C SER A 399 27.36 28.94 2.26
N LEU A 400 27.50 27.85 2.99
CA LEU A 400 28.34 26.71 2.58
C LEU A 400 27.73 25.96 1.37
N SER A 401 26.41 25.96 1.27
CA SER A 401 25.64 25.27 0.21
C SER A 401 25.25 26.15 -0.96
N GLY A 402 25.80 27.37 -1.05
CA GLY A 402 25.44 28.37 -2.06
C GLY A 402 24.11 29.05 -1.76
N GLY A 403 23.74 30.05 -2.58
CA GLY A 403 22.55 30.85 -2.37
C GLY A 403 22.82 32.19 -1.69
N LYS A 404 21.84 32.70 -0.97
CA LYS A 404 21.99 33.94 -0.19
C LYS A 404 22.93 33.74 0.99
N ALA A 405 23.60 34.82 1.39
CA ALA A 405 24.30 34.84 2.67
C ALA A 405 23.34 34.52 3.82
N VAL A 406 23.80 33.71 4.76
CA VAL A 406 23.00 33.25 5.91
C VAL A 406 23.09 34.27 7.03
N PRO A 407 21.97 34.71 7.63
CA PRO A 407 22.02 35.56 8.81
C PRO A 407 22.71 34.84 9.98
N ILE A 408 23.69 35.48 10.57
CA ILE A 408 24.51 34.93 11.67
C ILE A 408 23.63 34.49 12.84
N TYR A 409 22.52 35.21 13.13
CA TYR A 409 21.63 34.86 14.24
C TYR A 409 21.05 33.46 14.13
N ILE A 410 20.83 32.93 12.91
CA ILE A 410 20.29 31.59 12.71
C ILE A 410 21.32 30.55 13.14
N THR A 411 22.53 30.66 12.62
CA THR A 411 23.62 29.74 12.97
C THR A 411 23.91 29.78 14.46
N LYS A 412 24.02 31.00 15.05
CA LYS A 412 24.23 31.20 16.48
C LYS A 412 23.09 30.60 17.33
N ALA A 413 21.85 30.72 16.87
CA ALA A 413 20.72 30.11 17.58
C ALA A 413 20.86 28.59 17.69
N PHE A 414 21.28 27.92 16.62
CA PHE A 414 21.55 26.49 16.65
C PHE A 414 22.78 26.12 17.48
N GLU A 415 23.85 26.91 17.45
CA GLU A 415 25.02 26.74 18.29
C GLU A 415 24.65 26.83 19.79
N TYR A 416 23.88 27.84 20.16
CA TYR A 416 23.42 28.01 21.55
C TYR A 416 22.41 26.94 21.96
N ALA A 417 21.47 26.56 21.10
CA ALA A 417 20.55 25.46 21.39
C ALA A 417 21.31 24.16 21.63
N LYS A 418 22.32 23.84 20.80
CA LYS A 418 23.18 22.67 20.98
C LYS A 418 24.03 22.74 22.26
N LYS A 419 24.46 23.95 22.66
CA LYS A 419 25.22 24.17 23.87
C LYS A 419 24.39 23.91 25.12
N TYR A 420 23.13 24.37 25.16
CA TYR A 420 22.27 24.33 26.33
C TYR A 420 21.29 23.14 26.36
N ALA A 421 21.10 22.44 25.23
CA ALA A 421 20.35 21.19 25.12
C ALA A 421 21.12 20.20 24.23
N PRO A 422 22.29 19.69 24.65
CA PRO A 422 23.20 18.91 23.81
C PRO A 422 22.59 17.58 23.33
N ASN A 423 21.63 17.03 24.08
CA ASN A 423 20.98 15.74 23.78
C ASN A 423 19.70 15.88 22.98
N ALA A 424 19.18 17.09 22.81
CA ALA A 424 17.94 17.33 22.09
C ALA A 424 18.14 17.35 20.57
N GLU A 425 17.14 16.88 19.83
CA GLU A 425 17.10 17.03 18.39
C GLU A 425 16.67 18.46 18.01
N LEU A 426 17.45 19.11 17.13
CA LEU A 426 17.24 20.49 16.74
C LEU A 426 16.52 20.58 15.39
N ILE A 427 15.43 21.34 15.34
CA ILE A 427 14.54 21.46 14.19
C ILE A 427 14.64 22.87 13.60
N LEU A 428 14.87 22.97 12.28
CA LEU A 428 14.63 24.16 11.50
C LEU A 428 13.23 24.07 10.89
N SER A 429 12.32 24.99 11.22
CA SER A 429 10.94 24.98 10.75
C SER A 429 10.60 26.20 9.88
N GLU A 430 9.81 26.00 8.84
CA GLU A 430 9.42 27.06 7.92
C GLU A 430 7.95 26.92 7.47
N ARG A 431 7.37 28.05 7.15
CA ARG A 431 6.01 28.15 6.63
C ARG A 431 5.97 27.93 5.13
N ASN A 432 4.92 27.24 4.65
CA ASN A 432 4.50 27.19 3.23
C ASN A 432 5.49 26.54 2.25
N PHE A 433 6.57 25.91 2.68
CA PHE A 433 7.52 25.34 1.73
C PHE A 433 7.10 23.94 1.21
N LEU A 434 6.32 23.20 1.99
CA LEU A 434 5.98 21.80 1.67
C LEU A 434 5.11 21.65 0.42
N MET A 435 4.19 22.62 0.20
CA MET A 435 3.26 22.60 -0.92
C MET A 435 3.67 23.56 -2.05
N SER A 436 4.79 24.26 -1.89
CA SER A 436 5.31 25.21 -2.87
C SER A 436 5.95 24.48 -4.06
N MET A 437 5.96 25.13 -5.22
CA MET A 437 6.66 24.61 -6.39
C MET A 437 8.17 24.46 -6.11
N GLN A 438 8.82 23.48 -6.72
CA GLN A 438 10.28 23.27 -6.59
C GLN A 438 11.11 24.50 -6.98
N THR A 439 10.55 25.35 -7.82
CA THR A 439 11.14 26.60 -8.27
C THR A 439 10.76 27.80 -7.39
N ASP A 440 9.92 27.59 -6.36
CA ASP A 440 9.60 28.65 -5.40
C ASP A 440 10.87 29.11 -4.69
N LYS A 441 11.11 30.41 -4.72
CA LYS A 441 12.33 31.01 -4.22
C LYS A 441 12.57 30.69 -2.75
N ASN A 442 11.53 30.73 -1.92
CA ASN A 442 11.65 30.47 -0.49
C ASN A 442 11.92 28.99 -0.21
N ALA A 443 11.27 28.07 -0.96
CA ALA A 443 11.54 26.64 -0.83
C ALA A 443 12.99 26.28 -1.20
N VAL A 444 13.52 26.93 -2.24
CA VAL A 444 14.92 26.75 -2.66
C VAL A 444 15.89 27.30 -1.60
N GLU A 445 15.64 28.49 -1.07
CA GLU A 445 16.48 29.08 -0.02
C GLU A 445 16.39 28.29 1.29
N PHE A 446 15.22 27.75 1.65
CA PHE A 446 15.07 26.90 2.83
C PHE A 446 15.93 25.62 2.74
N ARG A 447 15.95 24.97 1.57
CA ARG A 447 16.82 23.81 1.33
C ARG A 447 18.30 24.15 1.50
N LYS A 448 18.74 25.29 0.98
CA LYS A 448 20.12 25.77 1.11
C LYS A 448 20.48 26.10 2.55
N LEU A 449 19.58 26.75 3.28
CA LEU A 449 19.76 27.03 4.71
C LEU A 449 19.86 25.73 5.52
N ALA A 450 18.99 24.76 5.27
CA ALA A 450 19.05 23.46 5.92
C ALA A 450 20.38 22.74 5.66
N LEU A 451 20.85 22.71 4.39
CA LEU A 451 22.14 22.14 4.04
C LEU A 451 23.30 22.87 4.73
N HIS A 452 23.30 24.20 4.76
CA HIS A 452 24.31 24.99 5.47
C HIS A 452 24.43 24.61 6.96
N LEU A 453 23.28 24.50 7.66
CA LEU A 453 23.27 24.09 9.06
C LEU A 453 23.72 22.64 9.25
N LYS A 454 23.37 21.78 8.32
CA LYS A 454 23.81 20.38 8.34
C LYS A 454 25.32 20.26 8.16
N GLU A 455 25.90 20.96 7.21
CA GLU A 455 27.35 21.00 6.95
C GLU A 455 28.13 21.52 8.16
N LYS A 456 27.53 22.42 8.95
CA LYS A 456 28.07 22.86 10.25
C LYS A 456 27.85 21.84 11.38
N GLY A 457 27.14 20.72 11.12
CA GLY A 457 26.79 19.72 12.15
C GLY A 457 25.78 20.21 13.19
N LEU A 458 24.94 21.16 12.82
CA LEU A 458 24.02 21.84 13.74
C LEU A 458 22.57 21.35 13.61
N CYS A 459 22.13 20.92 12.42
CA CYS A 459 20.75 20.55 12.18
C CYS A 459 20.65 19.38 11.21
N THR A 460 19.87 18.36 11.55
CA THR A 460 19.54 17.21 10.69
C THR A 460 18.05 16.97 10.60
N THR A 461 17.22 17.83 11.19
CA THR A 461 15.77 17.71 11.18
C THR A 461 15.13 19.02 10.73
N VAL A 462 14.21 18.91 9.79
CA VAL A 462 13.43 20.03 9.31
C VAL A 462 11.96 19.89 9.67
N GLY A 463 11.33 21.02 9.95
CA GLY A 463 9.90 21.11 10.21
C GLY A 463 9.17 21.90 9.13
N GLY A 464 7.89 21.67 9.02
CA GLY A 464 7.07 22.38 8.05
C GLY A 464 5.62 22.54 8.47
N LYS A 465 5.00 23.58 7.93
CA LYS A 465 3.60 23.91 8.14
C LYS A 465 2.77 23.55 6.91
N SER A 466 1.60 22.93 7.15
CA SER A 466 0.70 22.46 6.09
C SER A 466 -0.48 23.38 5.81
N ASP A 467 -0.53 24.60 6.36
CA ASP A 467 -1.70 25.51 6.29
C ASP A 467 -2.10 25.95 4.86
N GLN A 468 -1.32 25.60 3.84
CA GLN A 468 -1.69 25.82 2.44
C GLN A 468 -2.78 24.89 1.89
N ILE A 469 -3.08 23.79 2.57
CA ILE A 469 -4.22 22.93 2.23
C ILE A 469 -5.55 23.66 2.49
N GLN A 470 -5.52 24.84 3.10
CA GLN A 470 -6.66 25.74 3.30
C GLN A 470 -7.15 26.44 2.02
N ALA A 471 -6.42 26.40 0.92
CA ALA A 471 -6.83 27.11 -0.29
C ALA A 471 -8.09 26.48 -0.90
N ALA A 472 -9.14 27.27 -1.00
CA ALA A 472 -10.50 26.89 -1.35
C ALA A 472 -10.67 26.03 -2.63
N ALA A 473 -9.72 26.01 -3.54
CA ALA A 473 -9.79 25.23 -4.78
C ALA A 473 -9.49 23.74 -4.60
N GLY A 474 -8.73 23.35 -3.57
CA GLY A 474 -8.36 21.95 -3.32
C GLY A 474 -9.26 21.22 -2.31
N PHE A 475 -9.94 21.97 -1.44
CA PHE A 475 -10.72 21.38 -0.37
C PHE A 475 -11.92 20.54 -0.87
N ASN A 476 -12.60 20.98 -1.93
CA ASN A 476 -13.75 20.27 -2.49
C ASN A 476 -13.37 19.04 -3.34
N ASN A 477 -12.12 18.95 -3.80
CA ASN A 477 -11.58 17.82 -4.55
C ASN A 477 -10.14 17.50 -4.10
N PRO A 478 -9.97 17.00 -2.88
CA PRO A 478 -8.64 16.79 -2.32
C PRO A 478 -7.81 15.78 -3.12
N GLU A 479 -8.43 14.82 -3.81
CA GLU A 479 -7.73 13.80 -4.59
C GLU A 479 -6.95 14.38 -5.79
N THR A 480 -7.44 15.46 -6.36
CA THR A 480 -6.90 16.05 -7.60
C THR A 480 -6.03 17.28 -7.37
N MET A 481 -5.77 17.67 -6.12
CA MET A 481 -4.99 18.85 -5.80
C MET A 481 -3.52 18.68 -6.24
N ALA A 482 -3.02 19.64 -7.02
CA ALA A 482 -1.66 19.60 -7.58
C ALA A 482 -0.55 19.60 -6.51
N GLY A 483 -0.82 20.14 -5.33
CA GLY A 483 0.15 20.24 -4.23
C GLY A 483 0.66 18.91 -3.67
N TRP A 484 -0.01 17.79 -3.92
CA TRP A 484 0.46 16.48 -3.44
C TRP A 484 1.78 16.04 -4.08
N ALA A 485 1.96 16.34 -5.36
CA ALA A 485 3.22 16.05 -6.03
C ALA A 485 4.37 16.91 -5.47
N GLN A 486 4.09 18.18 -5.13
CA GLN A 486 5.08 19.05 -4.49
C GLN A 486 5.43 18.56 -3.10
N LEU A 487 4.45 18.20 -2.27
CA LEU A 487 4.67 17.61 -0.94
C LEU A 487 5.57 16.37 -1.04
N THR A 488 5.25 15.44 -1.92
CA THR A 488 6.07 14.24 -2.18
C THR A 488 7.50 14.59 -2.53
N ASN A 489 7.68 15.51 -3.48
CA ASN A 489 9.01 15.89 -3.98
C ASN A 489 9.85 16.62 -2.91
N HIS A 490 9.22 17.45 -2.08
CA HIS A 490 9.91 18.13 -0.98
C HIS A 490 10.35 17.17 0.11
N ILE A 491 9.46 16.27 0.56
CA ILE A 491 9.81 15.27 1.57
C ILE A 491 10.94 14.38 1.05
N LYS A 492 10.81 13.83 -0.15
CA LYS A 492 11.86 12.99 -0.76
C LYS A 492 13.19 13.72 -0.88
N TRP A 493 13.18 14.98 -1.32
CA TRP A 493 14.41 15.75 -1.41
C TRP A 493 15.14 15.84 -0.07
N PHE A 494 14.43 16.12 1.03
CA PHE A 494 15.04 16.15 2.36
C PHE A 494 15.52 14.79 2.81
N LYS A 495 14.75 13.72 2.57
CA LYS A 495 15.16 12.35 2.88
C LYS A 495 16.42 11.94 2.11
N ASP A 496 16.48 12.23 0.81
CA ASP A 496 17.64 11.93 -0.06
C ASP A 496 18.90 12.70 0.38
N ASN A 497 18.72 13.87 1.00
CA ASN A 497 19.82 14.64 1.59
C ASN A 497 20.06 14.30 3.08
N GLY A 498 19.47 13.21 3.59
CA GLY A 498 19.73 12.67 4.93
C GLY A 498 19.17 13.53 6.06
N PHE A 499 18.02 14.18 5.84
CA PHE A 499 17.26 14.85 6.90
C PHE A 499 16.12 13.97 7.40
N LYS A 500 15.76 14.15 8.65
CA LYS A 500 14.42 13.85 9.15
C LYS A 500 13.47 14.98 8.80
N ILE A 501 12.20 14.67 8.58
CA ILE A 501 11.17 15.67 8.34
C ILE A 501 9.96 15.45 9.24
N ILE A 502 9.64 16.46 10.05
CA ILE A 502 8.50 16.48 10.97
C ILE A 502 7.57 17.61 10.50
N ILE A 503 6.37 17.26 10.03
CA ILE A 503 5.37 18.25 9.68
C ILE A 503 4.69 18.69 10.98
N ASN A 504 5.17 19.78 11.55
CA ASN A 504 4.89 20.16 12.94
C ASN A 504 3.71 21.12 13.13
N GLU A 505 3.02 21.51 12.07
CA GLU A 505 1.80 22.34 12.13
C GLU A 505 0.80 21.87 11.06
N VAL A 506 0.19 20.70 11.26
CA VAL A 506 -0.82 20.16 10.36
C VAL A 506 -2.19 20.74 10.69
N SER A 507 -2.79 21.44 9.74
CA SER A 507 -4.17 21.90 9.81
C SER A 507 -4.80 21.90 8.41
N ILE A 508 -5.96 21.26 8.27
CA ILE A 508 -6.65 21.11 6.99
C ILE A 508 -8.08 21.59 7.11
N SER A 509 -8.39 22.69 6.43
CA SER A 509 -9.70 23.34 6.47
C SER A 509 -9.99 24.05 5.14
N LYS A 510 -11.26 24.34 4.88
CA LYS A 510 -11.59 25.40 3.92
C LYS A 510 -11.36 26.76 4.59
N ALA A 511 -11.03 27.78 3.80
CA ALA A 511 -10.96 29.14 4.31
C ALA A 511 -12.36 29.55 4.82
N LYS A 512 -12.50 29.71 6.14
CA LYS A 512 -13.74 30.19 6.79
C LYS A 512 -13.58 31.62 7.28
N LYS A 513 -14.71 32.32 7.32
CA LYS A 513 -14.87 33.60 8.04
C LYS A 513 -15.65 33.33 9.34
N GLN A 514 -15.54 34.23 10.28
CA GLN A 514 -16.23 34.13 11.58
C GLN A 514 -17.77 34.00 11.43
N THR A 515 -18.33 34.52 10.35
CA THR A 515 -19.77 34.50 10.06
C THR A 515 -20.25 33.25 9.32
N ASP A 516 -19.31 32.38 8.90
CA ASP A 516 -19.67 31.17 8.16
C ASP A 516 -20.23 30.12 9.13
N PRO A 517 -21.26 29.34 8.71
CA PRO A 517 -21.81 28.28 9.54
C PRO A 517 -20.78 27.16 9.77
N ALA A 518 -21.05 26.30 10.75
CA ALA A 518 -20.30 25.06 10.96
C ALA A 518 -20.26 24.19 9.69
N PHE A 519 -19.27 23.31 9.59
CA PHE A 519 -19.14 22.41 8.45
C PHE A 519 -20.37 21.52 8.30
N THR A 520 -20.87 21.43 7.09
CA THR A 520 -21.86 20.45 6.67
C THR A 520 -21.27 19.04 6.66
N ALA A 521 -22.09 18.00 6.66
CA ALA A 521 -21.64 16.62 6.53
C ALA A 521 -20.77 16.38 5.27
N ALA A 522 -21.10 17.04 4.15
CA ALA A 522 -20.31 16.96 2.92
C ALA A 522 -18.92 17.64 3.07
N GLU A 523 -18.83 18.74 3.82
CA GLU A 523 -17.56 19.41 4.10
C GLU A 523 -16.70 18.62 5.08
N LEU A 524 -17.30 17.96 6.08
CA LEU A 524 -16.62 17.04 6.98
C LEU A 524 -16.07 15.82 6.21
N ASP A 525 -16.81 15.28 5.23
CA ASP A 525 -16.31 14.24 4.34
C ASP A 525 -15.14 14.71 3.48
N CYS A 526 -15.24 15.90 2.89
CA CYS A 526 -14.12 16.50 2.16
C CYS A 526 -12.88 16.67 3.04
N GLN A 527 -13.07 17.09 4.30
CA GLN A 527 -11.98 17.21 5.26
C GLN A 527 -11.36 15.82 5.56
N LYS A 528 -12.17 14.79 5.81
CA LYS A 528 -11.70 13.41 5.99
C LYS A 528 -10.82 12.99 4.81
N ARG A 529 -11.31 13.12 3.57
CA ARG A 529 -10.58 12.72 2.37
C ARG A 529 -9.28 13.52 2.17
N ALA A 530 -9.27 14.80 2.52
CA ALA A 530 -8.08 15.65 2.49
C ALA A 530 -7.02 15.18 3.50
N TYR A 531 -7.42 14.86 4.73
CA TYR A 531 -6.53 14.29 5.75
C TYR A 531 -5.99 12.92 5.32
N VAL A 532 -6.84 12.04 4.81
CA VAL A 532 -6.43 10.73 4.27
C VAL A 532 -5.36 10.90 3.19
N LYS A 533 -5.61 11.76 2.21
CA LYS A 533 -4.67 12.01 1.12
C LYS A 533 -3.36 12.62 1.59
N PHE A 534 -3.42 13.56 2.53
CA PHE A 534 -2.25 14.16 3.15
C PHE A 534 -1.40 13.11 3.87
N MET A 535 -2.00 12.33 4.75
CA MET A 535 -1.33 11.28 5.53
C MET A 535 -0.67 10.24 4.62
N GLN A 536 -1.41 9.71 3.65
CA GLN A 536 -0.87 8.76 2.66
C GLN A 536 0.33 9.35 1.92
N THR A 537 0.19 10.58 1.41
CA THR A 537 1.25 11.23 0.63
C THR A 537 2.50 11.47 1.47
N ALA A 538 2.35 11.97 2.69
CA ALA A 538 3.47 12.27 3.58
C ALA A 538 4.19 11.00 4.03
N ILE A 539 3.46 9.97 4.44
CA ILE A 539 4.04 8.67 4.86
C ILE A 539 4.75 7.99 3.68
N ASP A 540 4.13 7.94 2.51
CA ASP A 540 4.72 7.30 1.31
C ASP A 540 5.97 8.04 0.80
N ALA A 541 6.06 9.33 1.08
CA ALA A 541 7.26 10.11 0.78
C ALA A 541 8.35 9.97 1.84
N GLY A 542 8.06 9.39 3.01
CA GLY A 542 9.03 9.11 4.08
C GLY A 542 9.08 10.18 5.18
N ALA A 543 7.99 10.90 5.46
CA ALA A 543 7.91 11.79 6.62
C ALA A 543 8.13 11.00 7.92
N ASP A 544 8.85 11.59 8.86
CA ASP A 544 9.19 10.99 10.16
C ASP A 544 8.21 11.39 11.27
N GLY A 545 7.40 12.43 11.04
CA GLY A 545 6.40 12.86 12.02
C GLY A 545 5.37 13.84 11.47
N MET A 546 4.20 13.84 12.11
CA MET A 546 3.09 14.73 11.82
C MET A 546 2.43 15.17 13.12
N LEU A 547 2.36 16.48 13.36
CA LEU A 547 1.73 17.07 14.54
C LEU A 547 0.61 18.01 14.12
N PHE A 548 -0.57 17.76 14.66
CA PHE A 548 -1.75 18.59 14.41
C PHE A 548 -1.66 19.90 15.19
N TRP A 549 -2.00 21.02 14.53
CA TRP A 549 -1.94 22.33 15.15
C TRP A 549 -3.15 22.56 16.03
N GLY A 550 -3.03 22.18 17.31
CA GLY A 550 -4.08 22.19 18.33
C GLY A 550 -4.67 20.81 18.60
N LEU A 551 -5.36 20.70 19.74
CA LEU A 551 -6.03 19.49 20.20
C LEU A 551 -7.47 19.39 19.70
N GLY A 552 -8.00 20.45 19.10
CA GLY A 552 -9.36 20.51 18.56
C GLY A 552 -9.65 21.82 17.88
N ASP A 553 -10.82 21.92 17.27
CA ASP A 553 -11.28 23.14 16.61
C ASP A 553 -11.34 24.31 17.61
N GLY A 554 -11.14 25.54 17.10
CA GLY A 554 -11.12 26.73 17.94
C GLY A 554 -9.83 26.95 18.75
N TYR A 555 -8.80 26.12 18.53
CA TYR A 555 -7.49 26.23 19.21
C TYR A 555 -6.88 27.63 19.06
N ASN A 556 -6.98 28.22 17.90
CA ASN A 556 -6.32 29.50 17.61
C ASN A 556 -7.21 30.66 18.09
N SER A 557 -6.76 31.43 19.05
CA SER A 557 -7.45 32.61 19.57
C SER A 557 -7.78 33.65 18.47
N TYR A 558 -7.04 33.65 17.36
CA TYR A 558 -7.29 34.51 16.20
C TYR A 558 -8.30 33.94 15.21
N ARG A 559 -8.64 32.64 15.32
CA ARG A 559 -9.53 31.91 14.42
C ARG A 559 -10.38 30.90 15.17
N GLN A 560 -11.05 31.31 16.24
CA GLN A 560 -11.91 30.46 17.03
C GLN A 560 -13.03 29.75 16.23
N TRP A 561 -13.32 30.21 15.04
CA TRP A 561 -14.30 29.62 14.11
C TRP A 561 -13.69 28.63 13.11
N ASP A 562 -12.37 28.42 13.14
CA ASP A 562 -11.71 27.51 12.20
C ASP A 562 -11.88 26.04 12.63
N GLU A 563 -12.40 25.23 11.72
CA GLU A 563 -12.67 23.81 11.96
C GLU A 563 -11.59 22.94 11.29
N CYS A 564 -10.34 23.13 11.66
CA CYS A 564 -9.18 22.57 10.98
C CYS A 564 -8.58 21.31 11.64
N ASN A 565 -9.09 20.87 12.77
CA ASN A 565 -8.53 19.78 13.55
C ASN A 565 -9.28 18.44 13.39
N LEU A 566 -8.73 17.38 14.01
CA LEU A 566 -9.30 16.03 14.06
C LEU A 566 -10.45 15.92 15.07
N TYR A 567 -10.54 16.87 16.00
CA TYR A 567 -11.57 16.96 17.04
C TYR A 567 -12.32 18.27 16.88
N ASP A 568 -13.58 18.27 17.22
CA ASP A 568 -14.41 19.48 17.23
C ASP A 568 -14.13 20.39 18.44
N HIS A 569 -14.91 21.46 18.60
CA HIS A 569 -14.83 22.39 19.74
C HIS A 569 -15.10 21.73 21.11
N ASN A 570 -15.84 20.62 21.13
CA ASN A 570 -16.13 19.84 22.34
C ASN A 570 -15.11 18.75 22.60
N ARG A 571 -14.09 18.62 21.74
CA ARG A 571 -13.12 17.53 21.77
C ARG A 571 -13.72 16.16 21.45
N ASP A 572 -14.79 16.14 20.67
CA ASP A 572 -15.34 14.90 20.11
C ASP A 572 -14.70 14.63 18.75
N ARG A 573 -14.48 13.33 18.43
CA ARG A 573 -13.82 12.92 17.19
C ARG A 573 -14.65 13.33 15.97
N LYS A 574 -13.97 13.90 14.98
CA LYS A 574 -14.53 14.21 13.66
C LYS A 574 -14.24 13.07 12.69
N PRO A 575 -14.95 12.95 11.56
CA PRO A 575 -14.65 11.95 10.52
C PRO A 575 -13.19 11.98 10.04
N ALA A 576 -12.52 13.13 10.13
CA ALA A 576 -11.11 13.28 9.81
C ALA A 576 -10.20 12.43 10.71
N PHE A 577 -10.53 12.26 11.99
CA PHE A 577 -9.81 11.38 12.90
C PHE A 577 -9.85 9.93 12.41
N ASP A 578 -11.04 9.43 12.08
CA ASP A 578 -11.22 8.05 11.61
C ASP A 578 -10.43 7.83 10.32
N GLY A 579 -10.43 8.81 9.40
CA GLY A 579 -9.63 8.74 8.18
C GLY A 579 -8.12 8.67 8.43
N VAL A 580 -7.61 9.44 9.38
CA VAL A 580 -6.19 9.38 9.79
C VAL A 580 -5.86 8.02 10.40
N LEU A 581 -6.69 7.51 11.31
CA LEU A 581 -6.52 6.20 11.92
C LEU A 581 -6.53 5.06 10.88
N GLU A 582 -7.49 5.08 9.94
CA GLU A 582 -7.57 4.12 8.84
C GLU A 582 -6.26 4.07 8.03
N VAL A 583 -5.67 5.24 7.72
CA VAL A 583 -4.39 5.30 7.00
C VAL A 583 -3.26 4.71 7.83
N LEU A 584 -3.17 5.04 9.12
CA LEU A 584 -2.12 4.52 10.00
C LEU A 584 -2.21 2.99 10.11
N MET A 585 -3.41 2.44 10.35
CA MET A 585 -3.64 1.00 10.41
C MET A 585 -3.25 0.29 9.10
N GLN A 586 -3.51 0.93 7.95
CA GLN A 586 -3.13 0.39 6.65
C GLN A 586 -1.62 0.44 6.38
N LYS A 587 -0.96 1.53 6.80
CA LYS A 587 0.48 1.76 6.53
C LYS A 587 1.40 1.06 7.52
N PHE A 588 0.94 0.87 8.73
CA PHE A 588 1.66 0.22 9.82
C PHE A 588 0.82 -0.94 10.38
N PRO A 589 0.51 -1.96 9.55
CA PRO A 589 -0.19 -3.12 10.05
C PRO A 589 0.63 -3.69 11.21
N VAL A 590 -0.03 -3.95 12.33
CA VAL A 590 0.61 -4.63 13.45
C VAL A 590 0.98 -6.02 12.96
N THR A 591 2.24 -6.19 12.58
CA THR A 591 2.81 -7.53 12.35
C THR A 591 3.01 -8.16 13.73
N GLU A 592 2.38 -9.31 13.94
CA GLU A 592 2.67 -10.18 15.08
C GLU A 592 4.12 -10.60 15.13
#